data_5fcbb398f29049eda2f367671aeffe06
#
_entry.id   5fcbb398f29049eda2f367671aeffe06
#
_cell.length_a   1.000
_cell.length_b   1.000
_cell.length_c   1.000
_cell.angle_alpha   90.00
_cell.angle_beta   90.00
_cell.angle_gamma   90.00
#
_symmetry.space_group_name_H-M   'P 1'
#
loop_
_entity.id
_entity.type
_entity.pdbx_description
1 polymer ?
#
loop_
_entity_poly.entity_id
_entity_poly.type
_entity_poly.pdbx_seq_one_letter_code
_entity_poly.pdbx_strand_id
1 'polypeptide(L)'
;MHRHLFVLCSIAIALTSAGSTARAADSERCQGLARRYEIAKPQITAVEVSLTLFSAVDANCLDLATQLLDQGASVDARDRLGARPLSHAAKAGHLKLVDLLLARGAPVDARNLAGSTALYLAAEGSHILIAQRLIEAGADVKLAGRSGITPIAAAAYAGNDIIFDALLAHGADERVPDDTGKPPIVYAVAAARFDIVKRLLARNIDINARYPNDLTLLMWASGPDEGVPEPQAMTIVSYLMDAGARIDDRDNRGRTALMIAAEGGHAELAGLLLTRGADPSLKDRAGKRAADLTVLSSLRERLKVP
;
A
#
# COMPACT_ATOMS: atom_id res chain seq x y z
N MET A 1 24.42 32.85 -21.87
CA MET A 1 24.45 32.03 -20.63
C MET A 1 23.67 32.66 -19.47
N HIS A 2 22.43 33.18 -19.67
CA HIS A 2 21.67 33.89 -18.60
C HIS A 2 20.20 33.49 -18.50
N ARG A 3 19.77 32.38 -19.11
CA ARG A 3 18.34 31.96 -19.12
C ARG A 3 17.96 30.81 -18.19
N HIS A 4 18.94 30.12 -17.58
CA HIS A 4 18.65 28.96 -16.72
C HIS A 4 18.62 29.25 -15.21
N LEU A 5 19.03 30.45 -14.78
CA LEU A 5 19.07 30.81 -13.36
C LEU A 5 17.71 31.23 -12.78
N PHE A 6 16.78 31.73 -13.64
CA PHE A 6 15.47 32.22 -13.19
C PHE A 6 14.43 31.12 -12.92
N VAL A 7 14.56 29.94 -13.55
CA VAL A 7 13.56 28.85 -13.38
C VAL A 7 13.77 28.10 -12.06
N LEU A 8 15.02 27.96 -11.60
CA LEU A 8 15.32 27.28 -10.31
C LEU A 8 14.89 28.10 -9.10
N CYS A 9 14.94 29.42 -9.18
CA CYS A 9 14.53 30.30 -8.08
C CYS A 9 12.99 30.32 -7.90
N SER A 10 12.23 30.22 -8.99
CA SER A 10 10.76 30.22 -8.93
C SER A 10 10.18 28.92 -8.35
N ILE A 11 10.83 27.76 -8.60
CA ILE A 11 10.40 26.46 -8.04
C ILE A 11 10.73 26.38 -6.54
N ALA A 12 11.87 26.90 -6.10
CA ALA A 12 12.24 26.94 -4.69
C ALA A 12 11.31 27.84 -3.86
N ILE A 13 10.88 28.97 -4.41
CA ILE A 13 9.96 29.92 -3.74
C ILE A 13 8.55 29.33 -3.67
N ALA A 14 8.09 28.59 -4.68
CA ALA A 14 6.77 27.94 -4.66
C ALA A 14 6.70 26.78 -3.64
N LEU A 15 7.77 26.00 -3.50
CA LEU A 15 7.84 24.91 -2.50
C LEU A 15 7.94 25.44 -1.07
N THR A 16 8.63 26.56 -0.83
CA THR A 16 8.71 27.17 0.49
C THR A 16 7.41 27.86 0.91
N SER A 17 6.66 28.45 -0.03
CA SER A 17 5.39 29.09 0.28
C SER A 17 4.28 28.07 0.58
N ALA A 18 4.20 26.96 -0.14
CA ALA A 18 3.24 25.88 0.13
C ALA A 18 3.48 25.22 1.49
N GLY A 19 4.74 25.00 1.88
CA GLY A 19 5.10 24.46 3.19
C GLY A 19 4.79 25.41 4.35
N SER A 20 4.91 26.72 4.14
CA SER A 20 4.61 27.73 5.17
C SER A 20 3.11 27.92 5.41
N THR A 21 2.29 27.86 4.36
CA THR A 21 0.84 27.97 4.46
C THR A 21 0.21 26.73 5.10
N ALA A 22 0.67 25.53 4.77
CA ALA A 22 0.23 24.30 5.41
C ALA A 22 0.56 24.29 6.92
N ARG A 23 1.78 24.70 7.28
CA ARG A 23 2.23 24.77 8.68
C ARG A 23 1.46 25.83 9.49
N ALA A 24 1.07 26.95 8.87
CA ALA A 24 0.22 27.97 9.47
C ALA A 24 -1.21 27.45 9.71
N ALA A 25 -1.80 26.76 8.74
CA ALA A 25 -3.12 26.15 8.85
C ALA A 25 -3.17 25.05 9.94
N ASP A 26 -2.14 24.19 10.03
CA ASP A 26 -2.04 23.19 11.10
C ASP A 26 -1.91 23.85 12.47
N SER A 27 -1.12 24.91 12.60
CA SER A 27 -1.01 25.69 13.83
C SER A 27 -2.35 26.31 14.25
N GLU A 28 -3.10 26.90 13.31
CA GLU A 28 -4.41 27.48 13.59
C GLU A 28 -5.44 26.43 13.98
N ARG A 29 -5.44 25.27 13.34
CA ARG A 29 -6.28 24.12 13.70
C ARG A 29 -5.98 23.61 15.10
N CYS A 30 -4.72 23.48 15.45
CA CYS A 30 -4.29 23.06 16.80
C CYS A 30 -4.69 24.06 17.87
N GLN A 31 -4.52 25.38 17.62
CA GLN A 31 -4.97 26.43 18.53
C GLN A 31 -6.49 26.40 18.70
N GLY A 32 -7.25 26.18 17.62
CA GLY A 32 -8.71 26.05 17.69
C GLY A 32 -9.16 24.84 18.52
N LEU A 33 -8.48 23.70 18.39
CA LEU A 33 -8.74 22.53 19.21
C LEU A 33 -8.40 22.77 20.68
N ALA A 34 -7.25 23.37 20.97
CA ALA A 34 -6.82 23.69 22.32
C ALA A 34 -7.79 24.66 23.02
N ARG A 35 -8.22 25.72 22.33
CA ARG A 35 -9.22 26.67 22.89
C ARG A 35 -10.54 25.99 23.24
N ARG A 36 -11.06 25.13 22.34
CA ARG A 36 -12.30 24.37 22.60
C ARG A 36 -12.15 23.46 23.82
N TYR A 37 -11.01 22.79 23.93
CA TYR A 37 -10.69 21.95 25.07
C TYR A 37 -10.66 22.77 26.38
N GLU A 38 -9.96 23.91 26.43
CA GLU A 38 -9.88 24.74 27.64
C GLU A 38 -11.25 25.27 28.07
N ILE A 39 -12.13 25.61 27.13
CA ILE A 39 -13.51 26.03 27.42
C ILE A 39 -14.33 24.87 28.01
N ALA A 40 -14.19 23.66 27.47
CA ALA A 40 -14.93 22.49 27.92
C ALA A 40 -14.39 21.88 29.20
N LYS A 41 -13.12 22.08 29.53
CA LYS A 41 -12.35 21.45 30.59
C LYS A 41 -13.04 21.41 31.98
N PRO A 42 -13.77 22.43 32.42
CA PRO A 42 -14.44 22.38 33.75
C PRO A 42 -15.54 21.32 33.84
N GLN A 43 -16.06 20.84 32.72
CA GLN A 43 -17.21 19.92 32.65
C GLN A 43 -16.92 18.65 31.85
N ILE A 44 -15.68 18.50 31.33
CA ILE A 44 -15.31 17.41 30.44
C ILE A 44 -15.06 16.12 31.25
N THR A 45 -15.59 15.01 30.78
CA THR A 45 -15.38 13.69 31.36
C THR A 45 -14.04 13.08 30.88
N ALA A 46 -13.52 12.09 31.62
CA ALA A 46 -12.31 11.36 31.20
C ALA A 46 -12.44 10.70 29.81
N VAL A 47 -13.65 10.30 29.43
CA VAL A 47 -13.94 9.77 28.10
C VAL A 47 -13.78 10.85 27.03
N GLU A 48 -14.31 12.04 27.27
CA GLU A 48 -14.22 13.16 26.32
C GLU A 48 -12.78 13.70 26.20
N VAL A 49 -11.99 13.67 27.29
CA VAL A 49 -10.56 13.96 27.25
C VAL A 49 -9.86 12.99 26.30
N SER A 50 -10.16 11.68 26.42
CA SER A 50 -9.59 10.65 25.53
C SER A 50 -10.07 10.80 24.07
N LEU A 51 -11.32 11.20 23.84
CA LEU A 51 -11.82 11.51 22.49
C LEU A 51 -11.15 12.74 21.88
N THR A 52 -10.84 13.74 22.72
CA THR A 52 -10.10 14.94 22.30
C THR A 52 -8.66 14.58 21.90
N LEU A 53 -8.06 13.55 22.55
CA LEU A 53 -6.75 13.04 22.18
C LEU A 53 -6.74 12.51 20.72
N PHE A 54 -7.76 11.77 20.28
CA PHE A 54 -7.84 11.35 18.87
C PHE A 54 -7.86 12.56 17.92
N SER A 55 -8.67 13.58 18.25
CA SER A 55 -8.74 14.80 17.42
C SER A 55 -7.38 15.53 17.37
N ALA A 56 -6.64 15.56 18.47
CA ALA A 56 -5.30 16.15 18.54
C ALA A 56 -4.29 15.32 17.73
N VAL A 57 -4.37 14.00 17.81
CA VAL A 57 -3.52 13.08 17.04
C VAL A 57 -3.77 13.20 15.54
N ASP A 58 -5.04 13.17 15.11
CA ASP A 58 -5.41 13.28 13.69
C ASP A 58 -5.03 14.64 13.09
N ALA A 59 -5.03 15.69 13.91
CA ALA A 59 -4.64 17.04 13.49
C ALA A 59 -3.13 17.33 13.67
N ASN A 60 -2.32 16.35 14.06
CA ASN A 60 -0.88 16.48 14.34
C ASN A 60 -0.54 17.54 15.39
N CYS A 61 -1.39 17.69 16.42
CA CYS A 61 -1.25 18.68 17.48
C CYS A 61 -0.46 18.13 18.67
N LEU A 62 0.87 18.11 18.56
CA LEU A 62 1.76 17.49 19.55
C LEU A 62 1.59 18.07 20.95
N ASP A 63 1.57 19.41 21.07
CA ASP A 63 1.47 20.09 22.37
C ASP A 63 0.15 19.77 23.08
N LEU A 64 -0.96 19.82 22.33
CA LEU A 64 -2.28 19.47 22.86
C LEU A 64 -2.35 17.98 23.26
N ALA A 65 -1.82 17.08 22.43
CA ALA A 65 -1.78 15.66 22.76
C ALA A 65 -0.95 15.40 24.03
N THR A 66 0.19 16.09 24.20
CA THR A 66 1.01 16.02 25.41
C THR A 66 0.21 16.48 26.62
N GLN A 67 -0.41 17.66 26.53
CA GLN A 67 -1.25 18.21 27.61
C GLN A 67 -2.39 17.26 28.01
N LEU A 68 -3.09 16.68 27.03
CA LEU A 68 -4.19 15.74 27.28
C LEU A 68 -3.72 14.47 28.00
N LEU A 69 -2.58 13.91 27.57
CA LEU A 69 -1.98 12.74 28.22
C LEU A 69 -1.53 13.04 29.66
N ASP A 70 -0.96 14.23 29.90
CA ASP A 70 -0.58 14.70 31.26
C ASP A 70 -1.80 14.90 32.18
N GLN A 71 -2.96 15.15 31.57
CA GLN A 71 -4.24 15.32 32.28
C GLN A 71 -5.06 14.03 32.39
N GLY A 72 -4.47 12.88 32.04
CA GLY A 72 -5.08 11.58 32.23
C GLY A 72 -5.87 11.06 31.04
N ALA A 73 -5.72 11.63 29.82
CA ALA A 73 -6.21 10.97 28.62
C ALA A 73 -5.60 9.57 28.51
N SER A 74 -6.44 8.59 28.20
CA SER A 74 -5.95 7.21 28.09
C SER A 74 -5.17 7.02 26.80
N VAL A 75 -3.90 6.66 26.91
CA VAL A 75 -3.06 6.27 25.77
C VAL A 75 -3.58 5.01 25.08
N ASP A 76 -4.36 4.17 25.79
CA ASP A 76 -4.99 2.94 25.32
C ASP A 76 -6.49 3.13 24.96
N ALA A 77 -6.97 4.38 24.89
CA ALA A 77 -8.34 4.66 24.48
C ALA A 77 -8.62 4.03 23.10
N ARG A 78 -9.89 3.66 22.90
CA ARG A 78 -10.35 3.05 21.62
C ARG A 78 -11.43 3.91 20.99
N ASP A 79 -11.32 4.12 19.70
CA ASP A 79 -12.39 4.69 18.90
C ASP A 79 -13.48 3.65 18.57
N ARG A 80 -14.47 4.03 17.77
CA ARG A 80 -15.57 3.15 17.33
C ARG A 80 -15.10 1.96 16.48
N LEU A 81 -13.92 2.06 15.86
CA LEU A 81 -13.29 1.00 15.06
C LEU A 81 -12.28 0.18 15.89
N GLY A 82 -12.21 0.43 17.21
CA GLY A 82 -11.25 -0.20 18.10
C GLY A 82 -9.82 0.27 17.89
N ALA A 83 -9.60 1.28 17.05
CA ALA A 83 -8.28 1.85 16.82
C ALA A 83 -7.84 2.70 18.01
N ARG A 84 -6.53 2.74 18.26
CA ARG A 84 -5.91 3.49 19.34
C ARG A 84 -5.20 4.73 18.81
N PRO A 85 -4.87 5.72 19.68
CA PRO A 85 -4.12 6.90 19.26
C PRO A 85 -2.83 6.59 18.50
N LEU A 86 -2.09 5.54 18.89
CA LEU A 86 -0.89 5.08 18.19
C LEU A 86 -1.19 4.64 16.75
N SER A 87 -2.29 3.93 16.51
CA SER A 87 -2.71 3.50 15.18
C SER A 87 -3.10 4.70 14.31
N HIS A 88 -3.76 5.71 14.86
CA HIS A 88 -4.08 6.97 14.17
C HIS A 88 -2.82 7.72 13.78
N ALA A 89 -1.88 7.92 14.74
CA ALA A 89 -0.61 8.58 14.48
C ALA A 89 0.22 7.87 13.41
N ALA A 90 0.27 6.53 13.46
CA ALA A 90 1.00 5.72 12.50
C ALA A 90 0.40 5.79 11.10
N LYS A 91 -0.93 5.70 10.98
CA LYS A 91 -1.66 5.81 9.72
C LYS A 91 -1.50 7.19 9.07
N ALA A 92 -1.51 8.25 9.89
CA ALA A 92 -1.42 9.64 9.43
C ALA A 92 0.03 10.12 9.17
N GLY A 93 1.05 9.33 9.50
CA GLY A 93 2.44 9.71 9.27
C GLY A 93 3.02 10.66 10.32
N HIS A 94 2.44 10.74 11.52
CA HIS A 94 2.79 11.71 12.57
C HIS A 94 3.87 11.18 13.51
N LEU A 95 5.13 11.15 13.06
CA LEU A 95 6.26 10.54 13.78
C LEU A 95 6.40 11.03 15.22
N LYS A 96 6.34 12.35 15.47
CA LYS A 96 6.49 12.90 16.82
C LYS A 96 5.39 12.44 17.77
N LEU A 97 4.17 12.25 17.27
CA LEU A 97 3.06 11.70 18.05
C LEU A 97 3.24 10.19 18.28
N VAL A 98 3.79 9.45 17.34
CA VAL A 98 4.18 8.05 17.55
C VAL A 98 5.21 7.96 18.67
N ASP A 99 6.27 8.78 18.65
CA ASP A 99 7.29 8.82 19.70
C ASP A 99 6.68 9.17 21.09
N LEU A 100 5.82 10.19 21.13
CA LEU A 100 5.12 10.58 22.36
C LEU A 100 4.26 9.43 22.92
N LEU A 101 3.44 8.81 22.08
CA LEU A 101 2.52 7.75 22.51
C LEU A 101 3.27 6.50 22.97
N LEU A 102 4.35 6.10 22.29
CA LEU A 102 5.22 5.01 22.72
C LEU A 102 5.89 5.32 24.06
N ALA A 103 6.41 6.54 24.23
CA ALA A 103 7.00 6.99 25.52
C ALA A 103 5.99 7.00 26.68
N ARG A 104 4.68 7.11 26.38
CA ARG A 104 3.59 7.02 27.37
C ARG A 104 3.03 5.60 27.54
N GLY A 105 3.70 4.59 26.98
CA GLY A 105 3.35 3.18 27.16
C GLY A 105 2.21 2.70 26.24
N ALA A 106 2.00 3.33 25.08
CA ALA A 106 1.03 2.82 24.12
C ALA A 106 1.38 1.37 23.70
N PRO A 107 0.42 0.43 23.73
CA PRO A 107 0.67 -0.95 23.35
C PRO A 107 0.95 -1.02 21.84
N VAL A 108 2.19 -1.43 21.48
CA VAL A 108 2.74 -1.37 20.12
C VAL A 108 1.99 -2.29 19.15
N ASP A 109 1.55 -3.47 19.62
CA ASP A 109 0.89 -4.50 18.81
C ASP A 109 -0.64 -4.49 18.95
N ALA A 110 -1.17 -3.39 19.47
CA ALA A 110 -2.61 -3.26 19.60
C ALA A 110 -3.32 -3.30 18.24
N ARG A 111 -4.35 -4.15 18.15
CA ARG A 111 -5.15 -4.36 16.93
C ARG A 111 -6.46 -3.59 17.00
N ASN A 112 -6.90 -3.01 15.90
CA ASN A 112 -8.25 -2.49 15.73
C ASN A 112 -9.24 -3.62 15.36
N LEU A 113 -10.53 -3.31 15.16
CA LEU A 113 -11.55 -4.31 14.82
C LEU A 113 -11.29 -4.99 13.44
N ALA A 114 -10.58 -4.33 12.54
CA ALA A 114 -10.15 -4.94 11.27
C ALA A 114 -8.87 -5.79 11.42
N GLY A 115 -8.31 -5.90 12.63
CA GLY A 115 -7.09 -6.63 12.91
C GLY A 115 -5.80 -5.83 12.66
N SER A 116 -5.86 -4.60 12.16
CA SER A 116 -4.67 -3.81 11.80
C SER A 116 -3.92 -3.28 13.01
N THR A 117 -2.59 -3.44 13.01
CA THR A 117 -1.65 -2.85 13.99
C THR A 117 -1.13 -1.51 13.49
N ALA A 118 -0.45 -0.74 14.35
CA ALA A 118 0.24 0.49 13.97
C ALA A 118 1.32 0.23 12.90
N LEU A 119 2.07 -0.87 13.01
CA LEU A 119 3.10 -1.24 12.04
C LEU A 119 2.50 -1.58 10.66
N TYR A 120 1.39 -2.33 10.61
CA TYR A 120 0.69 -2.59 9.36
C TYR A 120 0.26 -1.28 8.68
N LEU A 121 -0.34 -0.35 9.43
CA LEU A 121 -0.81 0.93 8.91
C LEU A 121 0.35 1.84 8.43
N ALA A 122 1.48 1.81 9.13
CA ALA A 122 2.69 2.52 8.71
C ALA A 122 3.28 1.94 7.41
N ALA A 123 3.26 0.61 7.25
CA ALA A 123 3.72 -0.05 6.04
C ALA A 123 2.78 0.24 4.85
N GLU A 124 1.46 0.16 5.05
CA GLU A 124 0.44 0.50 4.05
C GLU A 124 0.57 1.97 3.59
N GLY A 125 0.84 2.89 4.53
CA GLY A 125 1.03 4.32 4.26
C GLY A 125 2.43 4.72 3.79
N SER A 126 3.38 3.78 3.67
CA SER A 126 4.79 4.04 3.32
C SER A 126 5.51 5.00 4.29
N HIS A 127 5.12 5.00 5.57
CA HIS A 127 5.71 5.85 6.61
C HIS A 127 6.99 5.24 7.18
N ILE A 128 8.11 5.39 6.45
CA ILE A 128 9.40 4.71 6.70
C ILE A 128 9.87 4.88 8.15
N LEU A 129 10.00 6.14 8.60
CA LEU A 129 10.52 6.43 9.94
C LEU A 129 9.61 5.88 11.06
N ILE A 130 8.30 5.86 10.81
CA ILE A 130 7.34 5.30 11.76
C ILE A 130 7.44 3.78 11.81
N ALA A 131 7.52 3.12 10.66
CA ALA A 131 7.71 1.68 10.61
C ALA A 131 8.99 1.26 11.34
N GLN A 132 10.11 1.96 11.11
CA GLN A 132 11.38 1.73 11.81
C GLN A 132 11.22 1.94 13.33
N ARG A 133 10.60 3.04 13.75
CA ARG A 133 10.38 3.35 15.17
C ARG A 133 9.50 2.29 15.85
N LEU A 134 8.46 1.80 15.20
CA LEU A 134 7.61 0.74 15.75
C LEU A 134 8.36 -0.59 15.86
N ILE A 135 9.18 -0.95 14.87
CA ILE A 135 10.04 -2.14 14.93
C ILE A 135 11.05 -2.02 16.08
N GLU A 136 11.70 -0.87 16.24
CA GLU A 136 12.61 -0.58 17.36
C GLU A 136 11.90 -0.67 18.73
N ALA A 137 10.62 -0.31 18.77
CA ALA A 137 9.78 -0.43 19.97
C ALA A 137 9.27 -1.86 20.22
N GLY A 138 9.70 -2.85 19.43
CA GLY A 138 9.37 -4.25 19.59
C GLY A 138 8.07 -4.69 18.92
N ALA A 139 7.57 -3.96 17.92
CA ALA A 139 6.40 -4.40 17.14
C ALA A 139 6.65 -5.75 16.48
N ASP A 140 5.69 -6.66 16.60
CA ASP A 140 5.75 -7.97 15.92
C ASP A 140 5.47 -7.78 14.42
N VAL A 141 6.53 -7.95 13.62
CA VAL A 141 6.50 -7.79 12.15
C VAL A 141 5.63 -8.83 11.43
N LYS A 142 5.20 -9.87 12.14
CA LYS A 142 4.39 -10.98 11.60
C LYS A 142 2.90 -10.78 11.81
N LEU A 143 2.48 -9.85 12.65
CA LEU A 143 1.07 -9.60 12.91
C LEU A 143 0.38 -9.05 11.68
N ALA A 144 -0.45 -9.90 11.08
CA ALA A 144 -1.25 -9.51 9.94
C ALA A 144 -2.30 -8.44 10.32
N GLY A 145 -2.58 -7.55 9.40
CA GLY A 145 -3.64 -6.56 9.49
C GLY A 145 -4.98 -7.10 8.96
N ARG A 146 -5.75 -6.22 8.31
CA ARG A 146 -7.05 -6.59 7.74
C ARG A 146 -6.89 -7.73 6.72
N SER A 147 -7.87 -8.62 6.70
CA SER A 147 -7.92 -9.74 5.73
C SER A 147 -6.66 -10.62 5.70
N GLY A 148 -5.95 -10.72 6.81
CA GLY A 148 -4.72 -11.52 6.89
C GLY A 148 -3.50 -10.91 6.20
N ILE A 149 -3.59 -9.68 5.66
CA ILE A 149 -2.47 -9.02 4.96
C ILE A 149 -1.38 -8.66 5.97
N THR A 150 -0.18 -9.22 5.78
CA THR A 150 0.98 -8.95 6.64
C THR A 150 1.58 -7.56 6.36
N PRO A 151 2.32 -6.96 7.33
CA PRO A 151 3.03 -5.69 7.08
C PRO A 151 3.96 -5.74 5.85
N ILE A 152 4.64 -6.89 5.62
CA ILE A 152 5.51 -7.06 4.46
C ILE A 152 4.72 -7.12 3.14
N ALA A 153 3.51 -7.70 3.13
CA ALA A 153 2.63 -7.68 1.97
C ALA A 153 2.10 -6.25 1.68
N ALA A 154 1.79 -5.49 2.74
CA ALA A 154 1.40 -4.09 2.61
C ALA A 154 2.55 -3.23 2.05
N ALA A 155 3.78 -3.41 2.54
CA ALA A 155 4.97 -2.74 2.01
C ALA A 155 5.24 -3.14 0.55
N ALA A 156 5.02 -4.40 0.20
CA ALA A 156 5.17 -4.90 -1.17
C ALA A 156 4.16 -4.26 -2.13
N TYR A 157 2.90 -4.13 -1.73
CA TYR A 157 1.87 -3.42 -2.50
C TYR A 157 2.20 -1.93 -2.66
N ALA A 158 2.58 -1.28 -1.56
CA ALA A 158 2.96 0.13 -1.58
C ALA A 158 4.22 0.41 -2.43
N GLY A 159 5.07 -0.59 -2.62
CA GLY A 159 6.34 -0.45 -3.34
C GLY A 159 7.43 0.21 -2.51
N ASN A 160 7.36 0.06 -1.19
CA ASN A 160 8.34 0.66 -0.28
C ASN A 160 9.46 -0.33 0.06
N ASP A 161 10.55 -0.24 -0.68
CA ASP A 161 11.74 -1.12 -0.53
C ASP A 161 12.36 -1.04 0.86
N ILE A 162 12.41 0.15 1.46
CA ILE A 162 13.06 0.38 2.75
C ILE A 162 12.28 -0.33 3.86
N ILE A 163 10.95 -0.17 3.87
CA ILE A 163 10.09 -0.87 4.85
C ILE A 163 10.13 -2.38 4.59
N PHE A 164 10.06 -2.79 3.33
CA PHE A 164 10.12 -4.20 2.94
C PHE A 164 11.40 -4.88 3.46
N ASP A 165 12.57 -4.26 3.21
CA ASP A 165 13.86 -4.78 3.67
C ASP A 165 13.97 -4.77 5.21
N ALA A 166 13.48 -3.72 5.87
CA ALA A 166 13.46 -3.65 7.34
C ALA A 166 12.62 -4.78 7.95
N LEU A 167 11.45 -5.06 7.38
CA LEU A 167 10.59 -6.16 7.84
C LEU A 167 11.25 -7.53 7.64
N LEU A 168 11.89 -7.77 6.49
CA LEU A 168 12.67 -9.00 6.25
C LEU A 168 13.80 -9.16 7.25
N ALA A 169 14.56 -8.10 7.51
CA ALA A 169 15.68 -8.12 8.45
C ALA A 169 15.25 -8.48 9.89
N HIS A 170 14.00 -8.19 10.24
CA HIS A 170 13.41 -8.51 11.55
C HIS A 170 12.55 -9.79 11.53
N GLY A 171 12.67 -10.62 10.49
CA GLY A 171 12.10 -11.97 10.44
C GLY A 171 10.66 -12.06 9.94
N ALA A 172 10.17 -11.05 9.17
CA ALA A 172 8.96 -11.22 8.42
C ALA A 172 9.15 -12.28 7.32
N ASP A 173 8.12 -13.10 7.09
CA ASP A 173 8.14 -14.13 6.05
C ASP A 173 7.42 -13.62 4.80
N GLU A 174 8.16 -13.52 3.69
CA GLU A 174 7.66 -13.06 2.39
C GLU A 174 6.78 -14.08 1.66
N ARG A 175 6.54 -15.26 2.25
CA ARG A 175 5.72 -16.32 1.66
C ARG A 175 4.35 -16.46 2.31
N VAL A 176 4.12 -15.83 3.45
CA VAL A 176 2.84 -15.93 4.18
C VAL A 176 1.73 -15.30 3.35
N PRO A 177 0.70 -16.08 2.97
CA PRO A 177 -0.43 -15.55 2.24
C PRO A 177 -1.42 -14.82 3.17
N ASP A 178 -2.24 -13.97 2.58
CA ASP A 178 -3.42 -13.39 3.23
C ASP A 178 -4.57 -14.42 3.34
N ASP A 179 -5.72 -14.01 3.91
CA ASP A 179 -6.91 -14.86 4.07
C ASP A 179 -7.50 -15.32 2.71
N THR A 180 -7.10 -14.71 1.61
CA THR A 180 -7.51 -15.08 0.24
C THR A 180 -6.47 -15.97 -0.47
N GLY A 181 -5.34 -16.25 0.17
CA GLY A 181 -4.24 -17.08 -0.36
C GLY A 181 -3.21 -16.31 -1.17
N LYS A 182 -3.16 -14.96 -1.12
CA LYS A 182 -2.21 -14.13 -1.87
C LYS A 182 -0.99 -13.81 -1.02
N PRO A 183 0.22 -14.30 -1.36
CA PRO A 183 1.47 -13.88 -0.71
C PRO A 183 1.94 -12.50 -1.21
N PRO A 184 2.94 -11.88 -0.54
CA PRO A 184 3.48 -10.57 -0.88
C PRO A 184 3.84 -10.35 -2.36
N ILE A 185 4.34 -11.40 -3.05
CA ILE A 185 4.70 -11.29 -4.47
C ILE A 185 3.51 -10.99 -5.37
N VAL A 186 2.33 -11.52 -5.07
CA VAL A 186 1.11 -11.23 -5.85
C VAL A 186 0.73 -9.76 -5.72
N TYR A 187 0.86 -9.20 -4.53
CA TYR A 187 0.63 -7.78 -4.28
C TYR A 187 1.62 -6.88 -5.04
N ALA A 188 2.90 -7.24 -5.03
CA ALA A 188 3.93 -6.51 -5.76
C ALA A 188 3.71 -6.55 -7.28
N VAL A 189 3.30 -7.71 -7.81
CA VAL A 189 3.02 -7.89 -9.25
C VAL A 189 1.78 -7.11 -9.68
N ALA A 190 0.67 -7.22 -8.94
CA ALA A 190 -0.59 -6.52 -9.25
C ALA A 190 -0.43 -4.99 -9.24
N ALA A 191 0.37 -4.48 -8.29
CA ALA A 191 0.69 -3.06 -8.18
C ALA A 191 1.89 -2.61 -9.03
N ALA A 192 2.45 -3.49 -9.87
CA ALA A 192 3.61 -3.27 -10.73
C ALA A 192 4.86 -2.72 -10.01
N ARG A 193 5.20 -3.25 -8.82
CA ARG A 193 6.36 -2.85 -8.01
C ARG A 193 7.60 -3.63 -8.42
N PHE A 194 8.24 -3.20 -9.51
CA PHE A 194 9.31 -3.93 -10.20
C PHE A 194 10.46 -4.37 -9.29
N ASP A 195 11.00 -3.45 -8.46
CA ASP A 195 12.16 -3.76 -7.62
C ASP A 195 11.83 -4.82 -6.56
N ILE A 196 10.63 -4.77 -5.96
CA ILE A 196 10.17 -5.78 -5.01
C ILE A 196 9.91 -7.12 -5.71
N VAL A 197 9.30 -7.14 -6.89
CA VAL A 197 9.11 -8.35 -7.69
C VAL A 197 10.45 -9.02 -7.98
N LYS A 198 11.45 -8.25 -8.43
CA LYS A 198 12.80 -8.74 -8.71
C LYS A 198 13.46 -9.34 -7.46
N ARG A 199 13.37 -8.67 -6.30
CA ARG A 199 13.90 -9.14 -5.02
C ARG A 199 13.25 -10.44 -4.58
N LEU A 200 11.91 -10.54 -4.68
CA LEU A 200 11.16 -11.73 -4.28
C LEU A 200 11.49 -12.93 -5.17
N LEU A 201 11.57 -12.74 -6.50
CA LEU A 201 11.95 -13.82 -7.42
C LEU A 201 13.40 -14.30 -7.19
N ALA A 202 14.31 -13.40 -6.81
CA ALA A 202 15.68 -13.77 -6.44
C ALA A 202 15.76 -14.67 -5.17
N ARG A 203 14.66 -14.76 -4.39
CA ARG A 203 14.55 -15.62 -3.20
C ARG A 203 13.91 -16.99 -3.49
N ASN A 204 14.05 -17.49 -4.72
CA ASN A 204 13.58 -18.78 -5.18
C ASN A 204 12.05 -18.99 -5.06
N ILE A 205 11.27 -17.94 -5.38
CA ILE A 205 9.83 -18.10 -5.60
C ILE A 205 9.63 -18.69 -6.99
N ASP A 206 8.83 -19.76 -7.09
CA ASP A 206 8.52 -20.37 -8.39
C ASP A 206 7.70 -19.37 -9.24
N ILE A 207 8.28 -18.98 -10.38
CA ILE A 207 7.68 -18.03 -11.31
C ILE A 207 6.36 -18.52 -11.92
N ASN A 208 6.19 -19.85 -11.98
CA ASN A 208 5.00 -20.52 -12.51
C ASN A 208 4.09 -21.08 -11.40
N ALA A 209 4.32 -20.67 -10.14
CA ALA A 209 3.45 -21.04 -9.04
C ALA A 209 1.99 -20.60 -9.31
N ARG A 210 1.07 -21.40 -8.76
CA ARG A 210 -0.37 -21.13 -8.86
C ARG A 210 -0.85 -20.45 -7.57
N TYR A 211 -1.55 -19.36 -7.75
CA TYR A 211 -2.18 -18.56 -6.71
C TYR A 211 -3.70 -18.70 -6.78
N PRO A 212 -4.48 -18.02 -5.94
CA PRO A 212 -5.94 -18.15 -5.96
C PRO A 212 -6.53 -18.04 -7.36
N ASN A 213 -7.53 -18.88 -7.65
CA ASN A 213 -8.14 -19.08 -8.97
C ASN A 213 -7.20 -19.66 -10.03
N ASP A 214 -6.13 -20.36 -9.63
CA ASP A 214 -5.07 -20.90 -10.48
C ASP A 214 -4.33 -19.85 -11.32
N LEU A 215 -4.36 -18.57 -10.89
CA LEU A 215 -3.65 -17.50 -11.58
C LEU A 215 -2.13 -17.63 -11.37
N THR A 216 -1.35 -17.43 -12.43
CA THR A 216 0.11 -17.27 -12.37
C THR A 216 0.48 -15.80 -12.16
N LEU A 217 1.77 -15.53 -11.83
CA LEU A 217 2.25 -14.15 -11.74
C LEU A 217 2.08 -13.39 -13.06
N LEU A 218 2.28 -14.07 -14.20
CA LEU A 218 2.08 -13.45 -15.52
C LEU A 218 0.62 -13.03 -15.74
N MET A 219 -0.33 -13.83 -15.28
CA MET A 219 -1.76 -13.51 -15.34
C MET A 219 -2.11 -12.33 -14.43
N TRP A 220 -1.57 -12.28 -13.22
CA TRP A 220 -1.72 -11.13 -12.32
C TRP A 220 -1.15 -9.84 -12.92
N ALA A 221 0.04 -9.91 -13.55
CA ALA A 221 0.65 -8.76 -14.23
C ALA A 221 -0.13 -8.30 -15.47
N SER A 222 -0.89 -9.21 -16.10
CA SER A 222 -1.67 -8.93 -17.32
C SER A 222 -3.05 -8.30 -17.03
N GLY A 223 -3.48 -8.30 -15.77
CA GLY A 223 -4.65 -7.56 -15.28
C GLY A 223 -4.24 -6.71 -14.08
N PRO A 224 -3.44 -5.65 -14.28
CA PRO A 224 -2.92 -4.84 -13.18
C PRO A 224 -4.05 -4.15 -12.43
N ASP A 225 -3.77 -3.76 -11.17
CA ASP A 225 -4.71 -3.00 -10.34
C ASP A 225 -5.10 -1.67 -11.00
N GLU A 226 -6.30 -1.19 -10.70
CA GLU A 226 -6.80 0.08 -11.19
C GLU A 226 -5.83 1.22 -10.85
N GLY A 227 -5.51 2.06 -11.83
CA GLY A 227 -4.57 3.17 -11.70
C GLY A 227 -3.10 2.82 -11.92
N VAL A 228 -2.73 1.55 -12.12
CA VAL A 228 -1.37 1.18 -12.53
C VAL A 228 -1.17 1.57 -14.00
N PRO A 229 -0.16 2.42 -14.32
CA PRO A 229 0.13 2.76 -15.71
C PRO A 229 0.56 1.52 -16.51
N GLU A 230 -0.03 1.33 -17.69
CA GLU A 230 0.24 0.15 -18.55
C GLU A 230 1.74 -0.07 -18.83
N PRO A 231 2.60 0.96 -19.07
CA PRO A 231 4.03 0.76 -19.25
C PRO A 231 4.74 0.11 -18.05
N GLN A 232 4.27 0.36 -16.82
CA GLN A 232 4.82 -0.28 -15.63
C GLN A 232 4.45 -1.76 -15.58
N ALA A 233 3.19 -2.10 -15.87
CA ALA A 233 2.73 -3.48 -15.98
C ALA A 233 3.48 -4.22 -17.09
N MET A 234 3.71 -3.59 -18.27
CA MET A 234 4.50 -4.14 -19.37
C MET A 234 5.94 -4.48 -18.95
N THR A 235 6.55 -3.67 -18.09
CA THR A 235 7.88 -3.95 -17.53
C THR A 235 7.87 -5.24 -16.71
N ILE A 236 6.86 -5.44 -15.85
CA ILE A 236 6.70 -6.68 -15.07
C ILE A 236 6.45 -7.87 -16.00
N VAL A 237 5.53 -7.75 -16.95
CA VAL A 237 5.20 -8.81 -17.92
C VAL A 237 6.45 -9.23 -18.70
N SER A 238 7.23 -8.27 -19.23
CA SER A 238 8.48 -8.55 -19.92
C SER A 238 9.47 -9.30 -19.03
N TYR A 239 9.68 -8.82 -17.82
CA TYR A 239 10.59 -9.42 -16.87
C TYR A 239 10.19 -10.85 -16.50
N LEU A 240 8.89 -11.10 -16.23
CA LEU A 240 8.40 -12.44 -15.91
C LEU A 240 8.60 -13.40 -17.09
N MET A 241 8.34 -12.97 -18.33
CA MET A 241 8.57 -13.80 -19.51
C MET A 241 10.06 -14.10 -19.72
N ASP A 242 10.93 -13.11 -19.56
CA ASP A 242 12.39 -13.28 -19.68
C ASP A 242 12.94 -14.21 -18.59
N ALA A 243 12.28 -14.27 -17.42
CA ALA A 243 12.58 -15.18 -16.33
C ALA A 243 11.95 -16.60 -16.47
N GLY A 244 11.23 -16.88 -17.57
CA GLY A 244 10.70 -18.20 -17.88
C GLY A 244 9.23 -18.43 -17.48
N ALA A 245 8.44 -17.37 -17.33
CA ALA A 245 7.00 -17.53 -17.13
C ALA A 245 6.34 -18.16 -18.38
N ARG A 246 5.50 -19.17 -18.16
CA ARG A 246 4.77 -19.86 -19.23
C ARG A 246 3.63 -18.99 -19.72
N ILE A 247 3.68 -18.59 -20.99
CA ILE A 247 2.82 -17.56 -21.58
C ILE A 247 1.36 -18.01 -21.73
N ASP A 248 1.14 -19.29 -22.05
CA ASP A 248 -0.19 -19.85 -22.35
C ASP A 248 -0.75 -20.72 -21.21
N ASP A 249 -0.20 -20.60 -20.00
CA ASP A 249 -0.79 -21.20 -18.82
C ASP A 249 -2.24 -20.72 -18.67
N ARG A 250 -3.09 -21.57 -18.04
CA ARG A 250 -4.53 -21.33 -17.91
C ARG A 250 -4.95 -21.25 -16.45
N ASP A 251 -5.82 -20.30 -16.12
CA ASP A 251 -6.47 -20.18 -14.83
C ASP A 251 -7.61 -21.22 -14.67
N ASN A 252 -8.30 -21.20 -13.53
CA ASN A 252 -9.44 -22.07 -13.25
C ASN A 252 -10.66 -21.86 -14.16
N ARG A 253 -10.70 -20.78 -14.95
CA ARG A 253 -11.71 -20.53 -16.00
C ARG A 253 -11.19 -20.89 -17.40
N GLY A 254 -9.96 -21.37 -17.50
CA GLY A 254 -9.28 -21.69 -18.75
C GLY A 254 -8.71 -20.46 -19.48
N ARG A 255 -8.64 -19.29 -18.81
CA ARG A 255 -8.14 -18.06 -19.43
C ARG A 255 -6.62 -18.01 -19.37
N THR A 256 -6.02 -17.46 -20.42
CA THR A 256 -4.59 -17.14 -20.50
C THR A 256 -4.32 -15.70 -20.08
N ALA A 257 -3.04 -15.34 -19.91
CA ALA A 257 -2.61 -13.95 -19.69
C ALA A 257 -3.11 -13.00 -20.82
N LEU A 258 -3.07 -13.44 -22.08
CA LEU A 258 -3.60 -12.69 -23.22
C LEU A 258 -5.11 -12.42 -23.09
N MET A 259 -5.88 -13.39 -22.63
CA MET A 259 -7.33 -13.23 -22.41
C MET A 259 -7.63 -12.24 -21.30
N ILE A 260 -6.86 -12.26 -20.21
CA ILE A 260 -7.01 -11.32 -19.09
C ILE A 260 -6.68 -9.90 -19.55
N ALA A 261 -5.58 -9.69 -20.28
CA ALA A 261 -5.24 -8.38 -20.83
C ALA A 261 -6.31 -7.86 -21.80
N ALA A 262 -6.87 -8.75 -22.65
CA ALA A 262 -7.92 -8.40 -23.58
C ALA A 262 -9.24 -8.02 -22.87
N GLU A 263 -9.65 -8.77 -21.84
CA GLU A 263 -10.86 -8.50 -21.03
C GLU A 263 -10.72 -7.16 -20.29
N GLY A 264 -9.53 -6.86 -19.73
CA GLY A 264 -9.21 -5.59 -19.08
C GLY A 264 -9.05 -4.39 -20.04
N GLY A 265 -9.02 -4.62 -21.35
CA GLY A 265 -8.82 -3.56 -22.34
C GLY A 265 -7.37 -3.03 -22.41
N HIS A 266 -6.40 -3.78 -21.89
CA HIS A 266 -4.97 -3.46 -21.89
C HIS A 266 -4.35 -3.76 -23.24
N ALA A 267 -4.49 -2.82 -24.19
CA ALA A 267 -4.15 -3.06 -25.60
C ALA A 267 -2.64 -3.25 -25.84
N GLU A 268 -1.81 -2.50 -25.14
CA GLU A 268 -0.35 -2.61 -25.28
C GLU A 268 0.19 -3.87 -24.62
N LEU A 269 -0.36 -4.25 -23.45
CA LEU A 269 -0.05 -5.54 -22.79
C LEU A 269 -0.42 -6.72 -23.67
N ALA A 270 -1.63 -6.71 -24.27
CA ALA A 270 -2.05 -7.75 -25.21
C ALA A 270 -1.12 -7.81 -26.43
N GLY A 271 -0.72 -6.64 -26.96
CA GLY A 271 0.24 -6.54 -28.05
C GLY A 271 1.62 -7.11 -27.69
N LEU A 272 2.10 -6.82 -26.48
CA LEU A 272 3.35 -7.37 -25.96
C LEU A 272 3.27 -8.91 -25.86
N LEU A 273 2.19 -9.45 -25.29
CA LEU A 273 2.00 -10.90 -25.16
C LEU A 273 1.98 -11.59 -26.53
N LEU A 274 1.29 -11.01 -27.52
CA LEU A 274 1.28 -11.54 -28.90
C LEU A 274 2.69 -11.54 -29.51
N THR A 275 3.44 -10.46 -29.38
CA THR A 275 4.82 -10.39 -29.92
C THR A 275 5.78 -11.36 -29.25
N ARG A 276 5.46 -11.78 -28.03
CA ARG A 276 6.20 -12.79 -27.25
C ARG A 276 5.69 -14.22 -27.45
N GLY A 277 4.74 -14.43 -28.38
CA GLY A 277 4.28 -15.73 -28.83
C GLY A 277 3.07 -16.30 -28.09
N ALA A 278 2.26 -15.46 -27.41
CA ALA A 278 0.99 -15.91 -26.87
C ALA A 278 0.04 -16.38 -27.99
N ASP A 279 -0.61 -17.53 -27.81
CA ASP A 279 -1.53 -18.11 -28.79
C ASP A 279 -2.94 -17.47 -28.71
N PRO A 280 -3.33 -16.62 -29.67
CA PRO A 280 -4.65 -15.98 -29.69
C PRO A 280 -5.80 -16.93 -30.04
N SER A 281 -5.50 -18.14 -30.52
CA SER A 281 -6.50 -19.15 -30.93
C SER A 281 -7.09 -19.91 -29.73
N LEU A 282 -6.42 -19.88 -28.60
CA LEU A 282 -6.83 -20.58 -27.37
C LEU A 282 -8.21 -20.10 -26.92
N LYS A 283 -9.01 -21.02 -26.35
CA LYS A 283 -10.34 -20.76 -25.84
C LYS A 283 -10.41 -21.04 -24.35
N ASP A 284 -11.12 -20.19 -23.62
CA ASP A 284 -11.47 -20.42 -22.23
C ASP A 284 -12.51 -21.55 -22.09
N ARG A 285 -12.93 -21.86 -20.86
CA ARG A 285 -13.96 -22.90 -20.60
C ARG A 285 -15.34 -22.54 -21.15
N ALA A 286 -15.60 -21.25 -21.44
CA ALA A 286 -16.83 -20.79 -22.09
C ALA A 286 -16.72 -20.79 -23.63
N GLY A 287 -15.61 -21.27 -24.19
CA GLY A 287 -15.34 -21.31 -25.63
C GLY A 287 -14.92 -19.97 -26.25
N LYS A 288 -14.63 -18.94 -25.42
CA LYS A 288 -14.25 -17.60 -25.86
C LYS A 288 -12.72 -17.49 -26.05
N ARG A 289 -12.31 -16.83 -27.14
CA ARG A 289 -10.93 -16.40 -27.38
C ARG A 289 -10.68 -15.01 -26.81
N ALA A 290 -9.42 -14.58 -26.76
CA ALA A 290 -9.07 -13.22 -26.35
C ALA A 290 -9.81 -12.14 -27.17
N ALA A 291 -9.99 -12.34 -28.48
CA ALA A 291 -10.77 -11.44 -29.36
C ALA A 291 -12.24 -11.31 -28.95
N ASP A 292 -12.82 -12.35 -28.36
CA ASP A 292 -14.23 -12.38 -27.96
C ASP A 292 -14.47 -11.70 -26.60
N LEU A 293 -13.41 -11.49 -25.81
CA LEU A 293 -13.49 -10.93 -24.46
C LEU A 293 -13.30 -9.40 -24.44
N THR A 294 -12.59 -8.82 -25.43
CA THR A 294 -12.35 -7.39 -25.46
C THR A 294 -13.53 -6.59 -26.02
N VAL A 295 -13.81 -5.44 -25.40
CA VAL A 295 -14.77 -4.45 -25.89
C VAL A 295 -14.15 -3.48 -26.90
N LEU A 296 -12.82 -3.42 -26.99
CA LEU A 296 -12.07 -2.52 -27.86
C LEU A 296 -12.00 -3.10 -29.28
N SER A 297 -12.64 -2.43 -30.26
CA SER A 297 -12.67 -2.87 -31.66
C SER A 297 -11.27 -2.97 -32.27
N SER A 298 -10.37 -2.01 -31.99
CA SER A 298 -8.99 -2.01 -32.48
C SER A 298 -8.19 -3.21 -31.96
N LEU A 299 -8.35 -3.55 -30.67
CA LEU A 299 -7.69 -4.70 -30.07
C LEU A 299 -8.28 -6.01 -30.62
N ARG A 300 -9.60 -6.07 -30.81
CA ARG A 300 -10.28 -7.23 -31.40
C ARG A 300 -9.74 -7.57 -32.78
N GLU A 301 -9.50 -6.57 -33.61
CA GLU A 301 -8.90 -6.79 -34.95
C GLU A 301 -7.47 -7.34 -34.87
N ARG A 302 -6.66 -6.84 -33.95
CA ARG A 302 -5.29 -7.34 -33.72
C ARG A 302 -5.24 -8.78 -33.19
N LEU A 303 -6.30 -9.21 -32.51
CA LEU A 303 -6.42 -10.55 -31.91
C LEU A 303 -7.09 -11.58 -32.83
N LYS A 304 -7.57 -11.18 -34.03
CA LYS A 304 -8.10 -12.13 -35.01
C LYS A 304 -6.96 -13.01 -35.53
N VAL A 305 -7.18 -14.30 -35.41
CA VAL A 305 -6.32 -15.30 -36.07
C VAL A 305 -6.66 -15.27 -37.56
N PRO A 306 -5.68 -15.20 -38.49
CA PRO A 306 -5.94 -15.25 -39.95
C PRO A 306 -6.61 -16.56 -40.38
#